data_dffff6ddc6bba4e94f44d4b2d387e911
#
_entry.id   dffff6ddc6bba4e94f44d4b2d387e911
#
_cell.length_a   1.000
_cell.length_b   1.000
_cell.length_c   1.000
_cell.angle_alpha   90.00
_cell.angle_beta   90.00
_cell.angle_gamma   90.00
#
_symmetry.space_group_name_H-M   'P 1'
#
loop_
_entity.id
_entity.type
_entity.pdbx_description
1 polymer ?
#
loop_
_entity_poly.entity_id
_entity_poly.type
_entity_poly.pdbx_seq_one_letter_code
_entity_poly.pdbx_strand_id
1 'polypeptide(L)'
;MQTKNIYLATSPTEAKKFDTEEIRKRFLISPIFSPDNITIYYTTYDRYVVGGVQPVNKPVQLEVVDELRSDYFLERRELGIINIGQTGIVKVDGTAYTLENQEALYIGLSLIHI
;
A
#
# COMPACT_ATOMS: atom_id res chain seq x y z
N MET A 1 -13.43 -1.67 0.44
CA MET A 1 -13.23 -0.33 -0.11
C MET A 1 -11.75 0.00 -0.19
N GLN A 2 -11.33 0.79 -1.15
CA GLN A 2 -9.92 1.16 -1.32
C GLN A 2 -9.81 2.68 -1.48
N THR A 3 -8.93 3.29 -0.70
CA THR A 3 -8.68 4.72 -0.71
C THR A 3 -7.28 4.97 -1.28
N LYS A 4 -7.16 5.98 -2.13
CA LYS A 4 -5.92 6.31 -2.82
C LYS A 4 -5.50 7.73 -2.50
N ASN A 5 -4.20 7.91 -2.24
CA ASN A 5 -3.57 9.21 -2.05
C ASN A 5 -2.32 9.29 -2.91
N ILE A 6 -1.99 10.48 -3.38
CA ILE A 6 -0.83 10.71 -4.24
C ILE A 6 0.12 11.69 -3.57
N TYR A 7 1.39 11.29 -3.42
CA TYR A 7 2.44 12.12 -2.87
C TYR A 7 3.47 12.42 -3.94
N LEU A 8 3.64 13.68 -4.26
CA LEU A 8 4.66 14.14 -5.21
C LEU A 8 6.01 14.29 -4.52
N ALA A 9 7.07 13.95 -5.23
CA ALA A 9 8.42 14.11 -4.71
C ALA A 9 8.72 15.58 -4.44
N THR A 10 9.43 15.85 -3.36
CA THR A 10 9.82 17.19 -2.94
C THR A 10 11.33 17.32 -3.01
N SER A 11 11.82 18.41 -3.62
CA SER A 11 13.25 18.67 -3.70
C SER A 11 13.79 19.19 -2.36
N PRO A 12 15.11 19.02 -2.10
CA PRO A 12 15.73 19.60 -0.92
C PRO A 12 15.62 21.12 -0.85
N THR A 13 15.62 21.77 -2.01
CA THR A 13 15.51 23.22 -2.09
C THR A 13 14.13 23.70 -1.62
N GLU A 14 13.07 23.01 -2.00
CA GLU A 14 11.72 23.30 -1.53
C GLU A 14 11.59 23.02 -0.02
N ALA A 15 12.10 21.89 0.44
CA ALA A 15 11.98 21.45 1.82
C ALA A 15 12.59 22.42 2.83
N LYS A 16 13.61 23.15 2.44
CA LYS A 16 14.27 24.15 3.30
C LYS A 16 13.30 25.22 3.81
N LYS A 17 12.23 25.48 3.08
CA LYS A 17 11.28 26.55 3.39
C LYS A 17 10.05 26.03 4.12
N PHE A 18 9.95 24.75 4.37
CA PHE A 18 8.76 24.16 4.97
C PHE A 18 8.75 24.32 6.49
N ASP A 19 7.57 24.65 7.02
CA ASP A 19 7.32 24.55 8.45
C ASP A 19 6.93 23.11 8.82
N THR A 20 6.61 22.87 10.07
CA THR A 20 6.26 21.52 10.55
C THR A 20 5.03 20.96 9.85
N GLU A 21 4.02 21.78 9.62
CA GLU A 21 2.80 21.32 8.95
C GLU A 21 3.07 20.91 7.50
N GLU A 22 3.86 21.69 6.78
CA GLU A 22 4.19 21.38 5.39
C GLU A 22 5.06 20.13 5.30
N ILE A 23 6.00 19.93 6.21
CA ILE A 23 6.83 18.73 6.28
C ILE A 23 5.95 17.50 6.49
N ARG A 24 4.99 17.56 7.42
CA ARG A 24 4.05 16.46 7.65
C ARG A 24 3.24 16.15 6.40
N LYS A 25 2.74 17.17 5.74
CA LYS A 25 1.91 17.04 4.55
C LYS A 25 2.66 16.39 3.39
N ARG A 26 3.95 16.69 3.26
CA ARG A 26 4.77 16.22 2.12
C ARG A 26 5.45 14.88 2.37
N PHE A 27 5.79 14.55 3.60
CA PHE A 27 6.62 13.40 3.92
C PHE A 27 5.96 12.36 4.82
N LEU A 28 4.91 12.71 5.55
CA LEU A 28 4.28 11.77 6.46
C LEU A 28 3.15 11.03 5.76
N ILE A 29 3.23 9.71 5.76
CA ILE A 29 2.16 8.85 5.28
C ILE A 29 1.33 8.41 6.50
N SER A 30 0.15 9.01 6.65
CA SER A 30 -0.76 8.74 7.77
C SER A 30 -2.15 9.29 7.44
N PRO A 31 -3.23 8.58 7.83
CA PRO A 31 -3.24 7.24 8.42
C PRO A 31 -3.03 6.15 7.37
N ILE A 32 -2.55 4.99 7.81
CA ILE A 32 -2.36 3.83 6.93
C ILE A 32 -3.49 2.82 7.10
N PHE A 33 -4.02 2.68 8.31
CA PHE A 33 -5.02 1.66 8.60
C PHE A 33 -6.40 2.25 8.82
N SER A 34 -7.38 1.62 8.19
CA SER A 34 -8.79 1.91 8.38
C SER A 34 -9.56 0.59 8.31
N PRO A 35 -10.48 0.30 9.25
CA PRO A 35 -11.18 -0.99 9.28
C PRO A 35 -11.87 -1.32 7.96
N ASP A 36 -11.70 -2.55 7.50
CA ASP A 36 -12.29 -3.08 6.26
C ASP A 36 -11.99 -2.25 5.02
N ASN A 37 -10.83 -1.62 5.00
CA ASN A 37 -10.42 -0.75 3.90
C ASN A 37 -8.95 -0.97 3.56
N ILE A 38 -8.62 -0.71 2.31
CA ILE A 38 -7.23 -0.65 1.84
C ILE A 38 -6.90 0.81 1.59
N THR A 39 -5.87 1.32 2.25
CA THR A 39 -5.41 2.69 2.05
C THR A 39 -4.09 2.65 1.28
N ILE A 40 -4.05 3.29 0.12
CA ILE A 40 -2.91 3.29 -0.78
C ILE A 40 -2.33 4.70 -0.87
N TYR A 41 -1.02 4.79 -0.77
CA TYR A 41 -0.26 6.02 -1.02
C TYR A 41 0.69 5.77 -2.18
N TYR A 42 0.38 6.38 -3.33
CA TYR A 42 1.26 6.35 -4.48
C TYR A 42 2.24 7.52 -4.37
N THR A 43 3.53 7.24 -4.37
CA THR A 43 4.55 8.28 -4.30
C THR A 43 5.30 8.37 -5.62
N THR A 44 5.81 9.55 -5.93
CA THR A 44 6.69 9.73 -7.08
C THR A 44 8.17 9.58 -6.69
N TYR A 45 8.45 9.17 -5.44
CA TYR A 45 9.78 8.73 -5.04
C TYR A 45 10.02 7.32 -5.58
N ASP A 46 10.66 7.23 -6.73
CA ASP A 46 10.90 5.96 -7.44
C ASP A 46 9.60 5.17 -7.71
N ARG A 47 8.46 5.87 -7.78
CA ARG A 47 7.15 5.26 -8.01
C ARG A 47 6.79 4.20 -6.98
N TYR A 48 7.24 4.41 -5.75
CA TYR A 48 7.00 3.48 -4.65
C TYR A 48 5.58 3.63 -4.12
N VAL A 49 4.91 2.51 -3.92
CA VAL A 49 3.55 2.48 -3.37
C VAL A 49 3.58 1.89 -1.97
N VAL A 50 2.98 2.59 -1.04
CA VAL A 50 2.86 2.15 0.37
C VAL A 50 1.39 2.07 0.71
N GLY A 51 1.02 1.05 1.45
CA GLY A 51 -0.38 0.92 1.83
C GLY A 51 -0.58 0.16 3.12
N GLY A 52 -1.79 0.22 3.62
CA GLY A 52 -2.22 -0.52 4.80
C GLY A 52 -3.55 -1.20 4.54
N VAL A 53 -3.71 -2.37 5.13
CA VAL A 53 -4.91 -3.19 5.02
C VAL A 53 -5.30 -3.66 6.41
N GLN A 54 -6.55 -3.45 6.78
CA GLN A 54 -7.06 -3.84 8.09
C GLN A 54 -8.43 -4.51 7.93
N PRO A 55 -8.47 -5.78 7.48
CA PRO A 55 -9.75 -6.50 7.42
C PRO A 55 -10.20 -6.87 8.83
N VAL A 56 -11.41 -6.50 9.19
CA VAL A 56 -11.99 -6.75 10.52
C VAL A 56 -13.24 -7.60 10.38
N ASN A 57 -14.20 -7.16 9.59
CA ASN A 57 -15.50 -7.82 9.46
C ASN A 57 -15.64 -8.61 8.16
N LYS A 58 -14.85 -8.28 7.16
CA LYS A 58 -14.93 -8.89 5.83
C LYS A 58 -13.57 -8.86 5.14
N PRO A 59 -13.34 -9.77 4.17
CA PRO A 59 -12.16 -9.69 3.32
C PRO A 59 -12.17 -8.42 2.48
N VAL A 60 -10.98 -7.92 2.13
CA VAL A 60 -10.82 -6.81 1.21
C VAL A 60 -9.96 -7.26 0.04
N GLN A 61 -10.21 -6.73 -1.15
CA GLN A 61 -9.50 -7.08 -2.35
C GLN A 61 -8.65 -5.90 -2.83
N LEU A 62 -7.41 -6.17 -3.17
CA LEU A 62 -6.51 -5.16 -3.72
C LEU A 62 -6.88 -4.89 -5.18
N GLU A 63 -7.16 -3.63 -5.49
CA GLU A 63 -7.55 -3.19 -6.83
C GLU A 63 -6.44 -2.34 -7.45
N VAL A 64 -6.35 -2.39 -8.78
CA VAL A 64 -5.42 -1.53 -9.50
C VAL A 64 -5.86 -0.07 -9.38
N VAL A 65 -4.88 0.84 -9.31
CA VAL A 65 -5.13 2.28 -9.38
C VAL A 65 -4.65 2.83 -10.72
N ASP A 66 -5.28 3.90 -11.19
CA ASP A 66 -5.02 4.44 -12.52
C ASP A 66 -3.55 4.84 -12.73
N GLU A 67 -2.90 5.32 -11.68
CA GLU A 67 -1.52 5.76 -11.72
C GLU A 67 -0.54 4.64 -12.08
N LEU A 68 -0.93 3.38 -11.88
CA LEU A 68 -0.09 2.23 -12.22
C LEU A 68 -0.15 1.88 -13.70
N ARG A 69 -1.18 2.35 -14.41
CA ARG A 69 -1.40 2.09 -15.85
C ARG A 69 -1.27 0.61 -16.20
N SER A 70 -1.92 -0.23 -15.41
CA SER A 70 -1.92 -1.68 -15.60
C SER A 70 -3.33 -2.23 -15.45
N ASP A 71 -3.56 -3.42 -16.00
CA ASP A 71 -4.88 -4.05 -15.95
C ASP A 71 -5.15 -4.69 -14.60
N TYR A 72 -4.08 -5.11 -13.90
CA TYR A 72 -4.18 -5.62 -12.54
C TYR A 72 -2.96 -5.16 -11.74
N PHE A 73 -3.06 -5.23 -10.41
CA PHE A 73 -2.10 -4.55 -9.54
C PHE A 73 -0.66 -4.99 -9.75
N LEU A 74 -0.41 -6.29 -9.89
CA LEU A 74 0.94 -6.83 -10.02
C LEU A 74 1.36 -7.12 -11.47
N GLU A 75 0.69 -6.54 -12.44
CA GLU A 75 1.09 -6.71 -13.84
C GLU A 75 2.54 -6.28 -14.08
N ARG A 76 2.96 -5.18 -13.44
CA ARG A 76 4.29 -4.60 -13.62
C ARG A 76 5.01 -4.31 -12.30
N ARG A 77 4.53 -4.88 -11.21
CA ARG A 77 5.05 -4.59 -9.87
C ARG A 77 5.13 -5.85 -9.04
N GLU A 78 5.95 -5.75 -8.00
CA GLU A 78 6.06 -6.76 -6.97
C GLU A 78 5.45 -6.21 -5.69
N LEU A 79 5.01 -7.09 -4.80
CA LEU A 79 4.37 -6.68 -3.56
C LEU A 79 5.02 -7.38 -2.38
N GLY A 80 5.36 -6.61 -1.36
CA GLY A 80 5.75 -7.14 -0.06
C GLY A 80 4.64 -6.84 0.95
N ILE A 81 4.29 -7.82 1.76
CA ILE A 81 3.29 -7.68 2.81
C ILE A 81 3.94 -8.06 4.13
N ILE A 82 3.82 -7.17 5.12
CA ILE A 82 4.30 -7.43 6.48
C ILE A 82 3.10 -7.35 7.40
N ASN A 83 2.86 -8.40 8.17
CA ASN A 83 1.78 -8.43 9.14
C ASN A 83 2.28 -7.87 10.49
N ILE A 84 1.70 -6.76 10.91
CA ILE A 84 2.03 -6.14 12.20
C ILE A 84 0.87 -6.22 13.20
N GLY A 85 -0.16 -6.97 12.86
CA GLY A 85 -1.33 -7.16 13.72
C GLY A 85 -1.53 -8.61 14.12
N GLN A 86 -2.78 -9.02 14.23
CA GLN A 86 -3.13 -10.40 14.54
C GLN A 86 -2.96 -11.28 13.31
N THR A 87 -3.00 -12.59 13.52
CA THR A 87 -2.91 -13.57 12.43
C THR A 87 -3.95 -13.27 11.34
N GLY A 88 -3.49 -13.22 10.12
CA GLY A 88 -4.33 -12.96 8.97
C GLY A 88 -4.05 -13.90 7.82
N ILE A 89 -4.89 -13.85 6.80
CA ILE A 89 -4.77 -14.71 5.62
C ILE A 89 -4.71 -13.83 4.38
N VAL A 90 -3.75 -14.11 3.52
CA VAL A 90 -3.62 -13.48 2.21
C VAL A 90 -3.89 -14.54 1.14
N LYS A 91 -4.86 -14.28 0.28
CA LYS A 91 -5.16 -15.17 -0.85
C LYS A 91 -4.58 -14.59 -2.13
N VAL A 92 -3.82 -15.40 -2.83
CA VAL A 92 -3.18 -15.02 -4.09
C VAL A 92 -3.52 -16.09 -5.11
N ASP A 93 -4.30 -15.73 -6.13
CA ASP A 93 -4.73 -16.65 -7.20
C ASP A 93 -5.28 -17.98 -6.65
N GLY A 94 -6.12 -17.88 -5.62
CA GLY A 94 -6.79 -19.04 -5.04
C GLY A 94 -5.99 -19.77 -3.96
N THR A 95 -4.73 -19.43 -3.75
CA THR A 95 -3.90 -20.02 -2.70
C THR A 95 -3.92 -19.13 -1.46
N ALA A 96 -4.19 -19.71 -0.30
CA ALA A 96 -4.25 -18.98 0.96
C ALA A 96 -2.92 -19.11 1.71
N TYR A 97 -2.39 -17.98 2.16
CA TYR A 97 -1.17 -17.92 2.97
C TYR A 97 -1.51 -17.31 4.31
N THR A 98 -1.19 -18.01 5.39
CA THR A 98 -1.41 -17.52 6.75
C THR A 98 -0.18 -16.75 7.20
N LEU A 99 -0.38 -15.51 7.65
CA LEU A 99 0.68 -14.68 8.20
C LEU A 99 0.40 -14.39 9.67
N GLU A 100 1.31 -14.75 10.52
CA GLU A 100 1.29 -14.37 11.93
C GLU A 100 1.95 -13.02 12.12
N ASN A 101 1.86 -12.49 13.34
CA ASN A 101 2.48 -11.20 13.64
C ASN A 101 3.96 -11.20 13.29
N GLN A 102 4.41 -10.14 12.61
CA GLN A 102 5.80 -9.96 12.17
C GLN A 102 6.28 -10.92 11.07
N GLU A 103 5.37 -11.68 10.48
CA GLU A 103 5.70 -12.47 9.30
C GLU A 103 5.46 -11.64 8.02
N ALA A 104 6.18 -11.99 6.97
CA ALA A 104 6.11 -11.28 5.70
C ALA A 104 5.87 -12.25 4.54
N LEU A 105 5.24 -11.73 3.49
CA LEU A 105 5.00 -12.46 2.25
C LEU A 105 5.47 -11.60 1.08
N TYR A 106 6.23 -12.19 0.18
CA TYR A 106 6.63 -11.57 -1.07
C TYR A 106 5.82 -12.15 -2.23
N ILE A 107 5.26 -11.28 -3.05
CA ILE A 107 4.47 -11.66 -4.21
C ILE A 107 5.10 -11.05 -5.46
N GLY A 108 5.51 -11.89 -6.39
CA GLY A 108 6.14 -11.44 -7.63
C GLY A 108 5.14 -10.96 -8.67
N LEU A 109 5.68 -10.62 -9.84
CA LEU A 109 4.89 -10.16 -10.99
C LEU A 109 3.93 -11.26 -11.48
N SER A 110 2.93 -10.84 -12.25
CA SER A 110 2.02 -11.71 -13.01
C SER A 110 0.89 -12.36 -12.23
N LEU A 111 0.70 -12.01 -10.96
CA LEU A 111 -0.42 -12.52 -10.18
C LEU A 111 -1.61 -11.57 -10.26
N ILE A 112 -2.79 -12.13 -10.43
CA ILE A 112 -3.97 -11.34 -10.80
C ILE A 112 -4.80 -10.94 -9.57
N HIS A 113 -5.05 -11.88 -8.65
CA HIS A 113 -5.98 -11.67 -7.53
C HIS A 113 -5.30 -11.81 -6.18
N ILE A 114 -5.47 -10.79 -5.36
CA ILE A 114 -4.92 -10.77 -3.99
C ILE A 114 -6.03 -10.46 -3.00
#